data_f68464b9a2c445927f90f48e3476e4cf
#
_entry.id   f68464b9a2c445927f90f48e3476e4cf
#
_cell.length_a   1.000
_cell.length_b   1.000
_cell.length_c   1.000
_cell.angle_alpha   90.00
_cell.angle_beta   90.00
_cell.angle_gamma   90.00
#
_symmetry.space_group_name_H-M   'P 1'
#
loop_
_entity.id
_entity.type
_entity.pdbx_description
1 polymer ?
#
loop_
_entity_poly.entity_id
_entity_poly.type
_entity_poly.pdbx_seq_one_letter_code
_entity_poly.pdbx_strand_id
1 'polypeptide(L)'
;MVYRVTADSNQQPVVVDSISVINGAFQMSGVVESPDVNFFSVQSIRGNFPFILESGKIRVSLYKDSLMSSQALGTVSNDALMKYKNDTKVFVNSMNDIGRDLQQANIAKDNLLVSDLQEQYKDVQNQIRDFEIAFIKDNPDSYVSALILERFVMTKQMTNEEVKPIFENLTPRIQKSKTGGKLNKIINAAQAPAEVGQIAPDFEGPSPTG
;
A
#
# COMPACT_ATOMS: atom_id res chain seq x y z
N MET A 1 27.06 -0.52 -5.48
CA MET A 1 26.40 -1.23 -4.35
C MET A 1 24.89 -1.18 -4.53
N VAL A 2 24.22 -2.27 -4.21
CA VAL A 2 22.77 -2.36 -4.04
C VAL A 2 22.49 -2.58 -2.55
N TYR A 3 21.57 -1.83 -2.00
CA TYR A 3 21.15 -1.91 -0.61
C TYR A 3 19.72 -2.43 -0.53
N ARG A 4 19.44 -3.36 0.39
CA ARG A 4 18.09 -3.71 0.77
C ARG A 4 17.70 -2.89 1.99
N VAL A 5 16.58 -2.21 1.87
CA VAL A 5 16.07 -1.25 2.86
C VAL A 5 14.68 -1.70 3.31
N THR A 6 14.39 -1.56 4.58
CA THR A 6 13.05 -1.75 5.17
C THR A 6 12.69 -0.54 6.03
N ALA A 7 11.45 -0.47 6.50
CA ALA A 7 11.04 0.51 7.51
C ALA A 7 11.21 -0.09 8.91
N ASP A 8 11.77 0.67 9.85
CA ASP A 8 11.79 0.31 11.27
C ASP A 8 10.42 0.53 11.94
N SER A 9 10.36 0.36 13.27
CA SER A 9 9.14 0.58 14.06
C SER A 9 8.62 2.02 14.00
N ASN A 10 9.50 2.99 13.67
CA ASN A 10 9.18 4.41 13.55
C ASN A 10 8.94 4.83 12.09
N GLN A 11 8.79 3.88 11.18
CA GLN A 11 8.65 4.07 9.74
C GLN A 11 9.88 4.75 9.09
N GLN A 12 11.06 4.69 9.73
CA GLN A 12 12.29 5.22 9.16
C GLN A 12 12.99 4.17 8.29
N PRO A 13 13.59 4.56 7.15
CA PRO A 13 14.30 3.65 6.29
C PRO A 13 15.59 3.16 6.95
N VAL A 14 15.75 1.84 7.04
CA VAL A 14 16.94 1.18 7.59
C VAL A 14 17.52 0.23 6.56
N VAL A 15 18.82 0.36 6.30
CA VAL A 15 19.57 -0.60 5.47
C VAL A 15 19.77 -1.88 6.27
N VAL A 16 19.22 -2.97 5.78
CA VAL A 16 19.30 -4.29 6.44
C VAL A 16 20.27 -5.25 5.75
N ASP A 17 20.64 -4.95 4.50
CA ASP A 17 21.59 -5.75 3.74
C ASP A 17 22.22 -4.94 2.60
N SER A 18 23.39 -5.33 2.13
CA SER A 18 24.08 -4.68 1.01
C SER A 18 24.91 -5.66 0.21
N ILE A 19 25.00 -5.46 -1.10
CA ILE A 19 25.77 -6.31 -1.98
C ILE A 19 26.44 -5.51 -3.11
N SER A 20 27.64 -5.96 -3.48
CA SER A 20 28.33 -5.44 -4.65
C SER A 20 27.71 -6.00 -5.94
N VAL A 21 27.57 -5.13 -6.94
CA VAL A 21 27.18 -5.54 -8.29
C VAL A 21 28.44 -5.93 -9.05
N ILE A 22 28.50 -7.16 -9.58
CA ILE A 22 29.61 -7.69 -10.36
C ILE A 22 29.06 -8.01 -11.76
N ASN A 23 29.66 -7.42 -12.80
CA ASN A 23 29.21 -7.59 -14.19
C ASN A 23 27.71 -7.35 -14.40
N GLY A 24 27.16 -6.35 -13.72
CA GLY A 24 25.74 -6.00 -13.83
C GLY A 24 24.79 -6.93 -13.06
N ALA A 25 25.30 -7.91 -12.32
CA ALA A 25 24.50 -8.88 -11.57
C ALA A 25 24.77 -8.82 -10.06
N PHE A 26 23.74 -9.17 -9.28
CA PHE A 26 23.85 -9.40 -7.84
C PHE A 26 22.94 -10.54 -7.41
N GLN A 27 23.20 -11.14 -6.27
CA GLN A 27 22.36 -12.17 -5.67
C GLN A 27 22.36 -12.02 -4.16
N MET A 28 21.17 -12.02 -3.56
CA MET A 28 20.98 -12.07 -2.11
C MET A 28 20.21 -13.34 -1.75
N SER A 29 20.48 -13.92 -0.59
CA SER A 29 19.77 -15.07 -0.07
C SER A 29 19.55 -14.94 1.43
N GLY A 30 18.49 -15.56 1.94
CA GLY A 30 18.16 -15.52 3.35
C GLY A 30 16.88 -16.27 3.66
N VAL A 31 16.50 -16.28 4.93
CA VAL A 31 15.23 -16.86 5.40
C VAL A 31 14.20 -15.76 5.55
N VAL A 32 12.99 -16.04 5.11
CA VAL A 32 11.84 -15.12 5.19
C VAL A 32 10.74 -15.83 5.98
N GLU A 33 10.41 -15.29 7.15
CA GLU A 33 9.35 -15.85 8.01
C GLU A 33 7.96 -15.42 7.56
N SER A 34 7.83 -14.17 7.09
CA SER A 34 6.57 -13.58 6.67
C SER A 34 6.81 -12.60 5.52
N PRO A 35 5.89 -12.46 4.57
CA PRO A 35 6.01 -11.44 3.53
C PRO A 35 6.01 -10.04 4.15
N ASP A 36 6.87 -9.16 3.60
CA ASP A 36 6.93 -7.75 4.01
C ASP A 36 7.40 -6.87 2.84
N VAL A 37 7.05 -5.57 2.90
CA VAL A 37 7.53 -4.59 1.93
C VAL A 37 9.00 -4.29 2.20
N ASN A 38 9.82 -4.43 1.17
CA ASN A 38 11.21 -4.03 1.18
C ASN A 38 11.50 -3.16 -0.04
N PHE A 39 12.64 -2.49 -0.01
CA PHE A 39 13.07 -1.61 -1.08
C PHE A 39 14.49 -1.93 -1.51
N PHE A 40 14.76 -1.83 -2.80
CA PHE A 40 16.12 -1.73 -3.30
C PHE A 40 16.49 -0.27 -3.52
N SER A 41 17.62 0.12 -2.94
CA SER A 41 18.29 1.39 -3.21
C SER A 41 19.62 1.10 -3.90
N VAL A 42 20.02 1.94 -4.83
CA VAL A 42 21.28 1.79 -5.57
C VAL A 42 22.19 2.98 -5.27
N GLN A 43 23.43 2.72 -4.94
CA GLN A 43 24.41 3.76 -4.65
C GLN A 43 24.46 4.79 -5.77
N SER A 44 24.41 6.07 -5.42
CA SER A 44 24.45 7.21 -6.35
C SER A 44 23.24 7.35 -7.28
N ILE A 45 22.19 6.56 -7.09
CA ILE A 45 20.91 6.69 -7.82
C ILE A 45 19.82 7.13 -6.85
N ARG A 46 19.07 8.16 -7.22
CA ARG A 46 17.96 8.66 -6.39
C ARG A 46 16.74 7.74 -6.48
N GLY A 47 16.07 7.57 -5.34
CA GLY A 47 14.85 6.80 -5.23
C GLY A 47 15.07 5.38 -4.76
N ASN A 48 13.96 4.69 -4.54
CA ASN A 48 13.93 3.31 -4.09
C ASN A 48 12.94 2.52 -4.96
N PHE A 49 13.22 1.25 -5.17
CA PHE A 49 12.34 0.33 -5.89
C PHE A 49 11.65 -0.60 -4.88
N PRO A 50 10.31 -0.52 -4.69
CA PRO A 50 9.59 -1.39 -3.79
C PRO A 50 9.40 -2.79 -4.37
N PHE A 51 9.52 -3.80 -3.52
CA PHE A 51 9.20 -5.19 -3.83
C PHE A 51 8.70 -5.90 -2.56
N ILE A 52 8.07 -7.05 -2.74
CA ILE A 52 7.66 -7.89 -1.61
C ILE A 52 8.74 -8.93 -1.35
N LEU A 53 9.38 -8.84 -0.18
CA LEU A 53 10.26 -9.88 0.31
C LEU A 53 9.40 -11.02 0.84
N GLU A 54 9.37 -12.14 0.14
CA GLU A 54 8.64 -13.36 0.51
C GLU A 54 9.42 -14.61 0.10
N SER A 55 9.03 -15.77 0.61
CA SER A 55 9.67 -17.04 0.26
C SER A 55 9.54 -17.33 -1.23
N GLY A 56 10.64 -17.79 -1.84
CA GLY A 56 10.73 -18.12 -3.25
C GLY A 56 11.90 -17.44 -3.95
N LYS A 57 11.95 -17.59 -5.27
CA LYS A 57 13.00 -16.98 -6.10
C LYS A 57 12.49 -15.69 -6.74
N ILE A 58 12.88 -14.56 -6.18
CA ILE A 58 12.56 -13.23 -6.70
C ILE A 58 13.62 -12.84 -7.74
N ARG A 59 13.20 -12.61 -8.97
CA ARG A 59 14.05 -12.07 -10.05
C ARG A 59 13.85 -10.57 -10.11
N VAL A 60 14.93 -9.81 -9.94
CA VAL A 60 14.89 -8.35 -9.90
C VAL A 60 15.70 -7.78 -11.06
N SER A 61 15.10 -6.83 -11.77
CA SER A 61 15.78 -6.01 -12.78
C SER A 61 15.73 -4.55 -12.36
N LEU A 62 16.89 -4.00 -11.98
CA LEU A 62 17.01 -2.59 -11.57
C LEU A 62 17.52 -1.76 -12.75
N TYR A 63 16.77 -0.73 -13.13
CA TYR A 63 17.15 0.19 -14.21
C TYR A 63 17.72 1.48 -13.62
N LYS A 64 19.00 1.74 -13.90
CA LYS A 64 19.73 2.90 -13.35
C LYS A 64 19.12 4.25 -13.73
N ASP A 65 18.54 4.33 -14.93
CA ASP A 65 17.98 5.57 -15.46
C ASP A 65 16.57 5.86 -14.90
N SER A 66 15.89 4.83 -14.37
CA SER A 66 14.57 4.94 -13.71
C SER A 66 14.33 3.76 -12.80
N LEU A 67 14.61 3.90 -11.50
CA LEU A 67 14.28 2.84 -10.52
C LEU A 67 12.77 2.55 -10.48
N MET A 68 11.92 3.52 -10.79
CA MET A 68 10.47 3.32 -10.87
C MET A 68 10.05 2.38 -12.00
N SER A 69 10.87 2.22 -13.04
CA SER A 69 10.64 1.28 -14.14
C SER A 69 11.17 -0.13 -13.85
N SER A 70 11.87 -0.32 -12.73
CA SER A 70 12.41 -1.60 -12.30
C SER A 70 11.31 -2.63 -12.05
N GLN A 71 11.69 -3.91 -12.06
CA GLN A 71 10.76 -5.03 -11.96
C GLN A 71 11.24 -6.06 -10.92
N ALA A 72 10.29 -6.65 -10.21
CA ALA A 72 10.49 -7.83 -9.38
C ALA A 72 9.43 -8.87 -9.75
N LEU A 73 9.84 -10.08 -10.08
CA LEU A 73 8.97 -11.13 -10.61
C LEU A 73 9.36 -12.51 -10.03
N GLY A 74 8.46 -13.47 -10.16
CA GLY A 74 8.72 -14.89 -9.89
C GLY A 74 8.23 -15.37 -8.54
N THR A 75 7.47 -14.53 -7.83
CA THR A 75 6.70 -14.91 -6.64
C THR A 75 5.31 -14.29 -6.70
N VAL A 76 4.34 -14.89 -6.03
CA VAL A 76 2.92 -14.51 -6.13
C VAL A 76 2.70 -13.03 -5.86
N SER A 77 3.29 -12.50 -4.79
CA SER A 77 3.06 -11.09 -4.42
C SER A 77 3.82 -10.12 -5.32
N ASN A 78 5.01 -10.48 -5.84
CA ASN A 78 5.74 -9.61 -6.76
C ASN A 78 5.10 -9.57 -8.15
N ASP A 79 4.66 -10.72 -8.68
CA ASP A 79 3.95 -10.78 -9.95
C ASP A 79 2.63 -9.96 -9.86
N ALA A 80 1.88 -10.11 -8.76
CA ALA A 80 0.69 -9.32 -8.48
C ALA A 80 0.99 -7.82 -8.34
N LEU A 81 2.10 -7.44 -7.67
CA LEU A 81 2.52 -6.04 -7.54
C LEU A 81 2.82 -5.41 -8.91
N MET A 82 3.53 -6.13 -9.78
CA MET A 82 3.84 -5.63 -11.13
C MET A 82 2.57 -5.50 -11.98
N LYS A 83 1.65 -6.46 -11.89
CA LYS A 83 0.34 -6.38 -12.53
C LYS A 83 -0.46 -5.19 -12.02
N TYR A 84 -0.62 -5.04 -10.70
CA TYR A 84 -1.30 -3.92 -10.07
C TYR A 84 -0.73 -2.56 -10.53
N LYS A 85 0.60 -2.42 -10.50
CA LYS A 85 1.29 -1.22 -10.97
C LYS A 85 1.00 -0.89 -12.43
N ASN A 86 0.92 -1.91 -13.30
CA ASN A 86 0.63 -1.70 -14.72
C ASN A 86 -0.84 -1.33 -14.94
N ASP A 87 -1.76 -2.05 -14.31
CA ASP A 87 -3.20 -1.87 -14.49
C ASP A 87 -3.68 -0.52 -13.91
N THR A 88 -3.04 -0.04 -12.85
CA THR A 88 -3.39 1.26 -12.23
C THR A 88 -2.81 2.47 -12.95
N LYS A 89 -1.90 2.31 -13.92
CA LYS A 89 -1.31 3.45 -14.65
C LYS A 89 -2.35 4.37 -15.30
N VAL A 90 -3.40 3.79 -15.85
CA VAL A 90 -4.48 4.56 -16.49
C VAL A 90 -5.14 5.51 -15.51
N PHE A 91 -5.43 5.03 -14.30
CA PHE A 91 -6.04 5.86 -13.25
C PHE A 91 -5.10 6.95 -12.76
N VAL A 92 -3.80 6.60 -12.54
CA VAL A 92 -2.78 7.57 -12.13
C VAL A 92 -2.63 8.68 -13.16
N ASN A 93 -2.60 8.35 -14.45
CA ASN A 93 -2.53 9.34 -15.52
C ASN A 93 -3.78 10.22 -15.51
N SER A 94 -4.98 9.63 -15.45
CA SER A 94 -6.24 10.38 -15.40
C SER A 94 -6.29 11.35 -14.20
N MET A 95 -5.89 10.89 -13.00
CA MET A 95 -5.84 11.76 -11.82
C MET A 95 -4.84 12.92 -11.97
N ASN A 96 -3.68 12.65 -12.58
CA ASN A 96 -2.69 13.70 -12.85
C ASN A 96 -3.20 14.73 -13.86
N ASP A 97 -3.91 14.30 -14.92
CA ASP A 97 -4.50 15.16 -15.92
C ASP A 97 -5.58 16.05 -15.29
N ILE A 98 -6.54 15.46 -14.57
CA ILE A 98 -7.57 16.18 -13.82
C ILE A 98 -6.93 17.17 -12.82
N GLY A 99 -5.87 16.77 -12.13
CA GLY A 99 -5.16 17.63 -11.19
C GLY A 99 -4.55 18.88 -11.85
N ARG A 100 -3.98 18.73 -13.05
CA ARG A 100 -3.48 19.89 -13.85
C ARG A 100 -4.61 20.80 -14.30
N ASP A 101 -5.69 20.22 -14.80
CA ASP A 101 -6.84 20.97 -15.28
C ASP A 101 -7.54 21.71 -14.14
N LEU A 102 -7.68 21.09 -12.96
CA LEU A 102 -8.16 21.75 -11.75
C LEU A 102 -7.31 22.96 -11.36
N GLN A 103 -5.98 22.83 -11.44
CA GLN A 103 -5.10 23.96 -11.16
C GLN A 103 -5.33 25.13 -12.14
N GLN A 104 -5.50 24.84 -13.44
CA GLN A 104 -5.75 25.85 -14.46
C GLN A 104 -7.13 26.50 -14.29
N ALA A 105 -8.18 25.70 -14.02
CA ALA A 105 -9.53 26.20 -13.78
C ALA A 105 -9.60 27.12 -12.56
N ASN A 106 -8.89 26.78 -11.47
CA ASN A 106 -8.78 27.62 -10.27
C ASN A 106 -8.08 28.96 -10.56
N ILE A 107 -7.00 28.96 -11.36
CA ILE A 107 -6.31 30.20 -11.78
C ILE A 107 -7.25 31.09 -12.64
N ALA A 108 -8.02 30.46 -13.52
CA ALA A 108 -8.99 31.14 -14.35
C ALA A 108 -10.26 31.59 -13.61
N LYS A 109 -10.44 31.13 -12.36
CA LYS A 109 -11.66 31.33 -11.54
C LYS A 109 -12.92 30.77 -12.19
N ASP A 110 -12.79 29.72 -12.99
CA ASP A 110 -13.91 29.03 -13.63
C ASP A 110 -14.52 28.01 -12.66
N ASN A 111 -15.46 28.47 -11.87
CA ASN A 111 -16.09 27.66 -10.82
C ASN A 111 -16.93 26.49 -11.39
N LEU A 112 -17.47 26.60 -12.60
CA LEU A 112 -18.22 25.52 -13.22
C LEU A 112 -17.28 24.39 -13.61
N LEU A 113 -16.19 24.72 -14.30
CA LEU A 113 -15.18 23.75 -14.68
C LEU A 113 -14.52 23.09 -13.44
N VAL A 114 -14.28 23.86 -12.37
CA VAL A 114 -13.77 23.29 -11.10
C VAL A 114 -14.73 22.25 -10.54
N SER A 115 -16.04 22.52 -10.53
CA SER A 115 -17.05 21.56 -10.05
C SER A 115 -17.07 20.28 -10.87
N ASP A 116 -17.08 20.42 -12.21
CA ASP A 116 -17.08 19.27 -13.14
C ASP A 116 -15.82 18.39 -12.96
N LEU A 117 -14.66 19.03 -12.84
CA LEU A 117 -13.39 18.31 -12.64
C LEU A 117 -13.33 17.61 -11.27
N GLN A 118 -13.92 18.19 -10.23
CA GLN A 118 -14.03 17.54 -8.92
C GLN A 118 -14.94 16.31 -8.98
N GLU A 119 -16.03 16.35 -9.74
CA GLU A 119 -16.88 15.18 -9.98
C GLU A 119 -16.12 14.10 -10.74
N GLN A 120 -15.44 14.44 -11.83
CA GLN A 120 -14.59 13.51 -12.57
C GLN A 120 -13.51 12.87 -11.69
N TYR A 121 -12.86 13.65 -10.82
CA TYR A 121 -11.87 13.14 -9.86
C TYR A 121 -12.46 12.08 -8.92
N LYS A 122 -13.67 12.35 -8.40
CA LYS A 122 -14.40 11.42 -7.56
C LYS A 122 -14.78 10.13 -8.29
N ASP A 123 -15.17 10.25 -9.56
CA ASP A 123 -15.49 9.08 -10.39
C ASP A 123 -14.26 8.20 -10.62
N VAL A 124 -13.09 8.79 -10.88
CA VAL A 124 -11.84 8.03 -10.99
C VAL A 124 -11.49 7.37 -9.66
N GLN A 125 -11.70 8.02 -8.52
CA GLN A 125 -11.52 7.40 -7.21
C GLN A 125 -12.42 6.18 -6.99
N ASN A 126 -13.69 6.26 -7.40
CA ASN A 126 -14.63 5.13 -7.33
C ASN A 126 -14.16 3.97 -8.24
N GLN A 127 -13.74 4.27 -9.47
CA GLN A 127 -13.20 3.26 -10.38
C GLN A 127 -11.95 2.56 -9.81
N ILE A 128 -11.04 3.31 -9.18
CA ILE A 128 -9.87 2.73 -8.48
C ILE A 128 -10.32 1.79 -7.36
N ARG A 129 -11.28 2.22 -6.54
CA ARG A 129 -11.80 1.40 -5.43
C ARG A 129 -12.39 0.08 -5.96
N ASP A 130 -13.21 0.15 -7.00
CA ASP A 130 -13.85 -1.03 -7.58
C ASP A 130 -12.81 -1.99 -8.19
N PHE A 131 -11.82 -1.43 -8.91
CA PHE A 131 -10.69 -2.18 -9.43
C PHE A 131 -9.91 -2.88 -8.31
N GLU A 132 -9.61 -2.18 -7.21
CA GLU A 132 -8.85 -2.73 -6.09
C GLU A 132 -9.60 -3.82 -5.35
N ILE A 133 -10.91 -3.69 -5.17
CA ILE A 133 -11.77 -4.75 -4.60
C ILE A 133 -11.73 -6.00 -5.49
N ALA A 134 -11.83 -5.83 -6.82
CA ALA A 134 -11.72 -6.94 -7.77
C ALA A 134 -10.32 -7.56 -7.72
N PHE A 135 -9.27 -6.72 -7.71
CA PHE A 135 -7.88 -7.19 -7.61
C PHE A 135 -7.64 -8.05 -6.36
N ILE A 136 -8.15 -7.65 -5.19
CA ILE A 136 -8.03 -8.42 -3.95
C ILE A 136 -8.70 -9.79 -4.08
N LYS A 137 -9.91 -9.83 -4.67
CA LYS A 137 -10.67 -11.08 -4.88
C LYS A 137 -9.93 -12.04 -5.81
N ASP A 138 -9.29 -11.52 -6.85
CA ASP A 138 -8.55 -12.30 -7.84
C ASP A 138 -7.15 -12.73 -7.34
N ASN A 139 -6.62 -12.06 -6.31
CA ASN A 139 -5.28 -12.30 -5.78
C ASN A 139 -5.26 -12.55 -4.26
N PRO A 140 -6.01 -13.56 -3.74
CA PRO A 140 -6.17 -13.78 -2.30
C PRO A 140 -4.88 -14.25 -1.62
N ASP A 141 -3.91 -14.78 -2.35
CA ASP A 141 -2.59 -15.20 -1.84
C ASP A 141 -1.49 -14.15 -2.04
N SER A 142 -1.84 -12.96 -2.49
CA SER A 142 -0.90 -11.85 -2.64
C SER A 142 -0.83 -10.98 -1.39
N TYR A 143 0.37 -10.67 -0.91
CA TYR A 143 0.57 -9.71 0.17
C TYR A 143 0.09 -8.30 -0.20
N VAL A 144 0.10 -7.96 -1.49
CA VAL A 144 -0.46 -6.70 -2.01
C VAL A 144 -1.94 -6.54 -1.65
N SER A 145 -2.71 -7.63 -1.67
CA SER A 145 -4.13 -7.61 -1.28
C SER A 145 -4.33 -7.20 0.19
N ALA A 146 -3.47 -7.69 1.09
CA ALA A 146 -3.50 -7.25 2.49
C ALA A 146 -3.10 -5.77 2.65
N LEU A 147 -2.13 -5.29 1.88
CA LEU A 147 -1.72 -3.88 1.90
C LEU A 147 -2.82 -2.94 1.40
N ILE A 148 -3.56 -3.32 0.36
CA ILE A 148 -4.71 -2.56 -0.14
C ILE A 148 -5.81 -2.51 0.93
N LEU A 149 -6.14 -3.65 1.56
CA LEU A 149 -7.13 -3.70 2.65
C LEU A 149 -6.69 -2.85 3.85
N GLU A 150 -5.41 -2.92 4.27
CA GLU A 150 -4.89 -2.07 5.35
C GLU A 150 -5.08 -0.59 5.00
N ARG A 151 -4.82 -0.18 3.77
CA ARG A 151 -5.03 1.18 3.31
C ARG A 151 -6.51 1.58 3.36
N PHE A 152 -7.43 0.73 2.90
CA PHE A 152 -8.87 1.01 2.97
C PHE A 152 -9.35 1.27 4.39
N VAL A 153 -8.88 0.48 5.36
CA VAL A 153 -9.20 0.66 6.78
C VAL A 153 -8.58 1.97 7.32
N MET A 154 -7.29 2.17 7.06
CA MET A 154 -6.57 3.34 7.58
C MET A 154 -7.08 4.67 7.02
N THR A 155 -7.54 4.68 5.78
CA THR A 155 -8.09 5.88 5.12
C THR A 155 -9.62 5.99 5.27
N LYS A 156 -10.25 5.07 6.00
CA LYS A 156 -11.71 5.01 6.21
C LYS A 156 -12.50 4.94 4.89
N GLN A 157 -11.92 4.37 3.84
CA GLN A 157 -12.60 4.13 2.56
C GLN A 157 -13.56 2.94 2.62
N MET A 158 -13.36 2.05 3.59
CA MET A 158 -14.26 0.95 3.91
C MET A 158 -14.42 0.82 5.42
N THR A 159 -15.60 0.41 5.86
CA THR A 159 -15.86 0.06 7.25
C THR A 159 -15.28 -1.31 7.59
N ASN A 160 -15.16 -1.62 8.88
CA ASN A 160 -14.68 -2.94 9.31
C ASN A 160 -15.61 -4.07 8.87
N GLU A 161 -16.93 -3.81 8.82
CA GLU A 161 -17.95 -4.76 8.36
C GLU A 161 -17.79 -5.07 6.86
N GLU A 162 -17.45 -4.07 6.05
CA GLU A 162 -17.18 -4.26 4.61
C GLU A 162 -15.87 -4.99 4.35
N VAL A 163 -14.84 -4.71 5.15
CA VAL A 163 -13.49 -5.31 5.01
C VAL A 163 -13.46 -6.75 5.47
N LYS A 164 -14.22 -7.12 6.52
CA LYS A 164 -14.18 -8.44 7.13
C LYS A 164 -14.37 -9.60 6.14
N PRO A 165 -15.43 -9.65 5.31
CA PRO A 165 -15.64 -10.75 4.39
C PRO A 165 -14.55 -10.82 3.30
N ILE A 166 -13.94 -9.67 2.93
CA ILE A 166 -12.84 -9.64 1.96
C ILE A 166 -11.57 -10.20 2.60
N PHE A 167 -11.29 -9.83 3.85
CA PHE A 167 -10.15 -10.33 4.62
C PHE A 167 -10.23 -11.84 4.87
N GLU A 168 -11.41 -12.36 5.20
CA GLU A 168 -11.66 -13.78 5.43
C GLU A 168 -11.43 -14.64 4.19
N ASN A 169 -11.54 -14.07 2.99
CA ASN A 169 -11.23 -14.74 1.72
C ASN A 169 -9.74 -14.75 1.37
N LEU A 170 -8.89 -14.00 2.08
CA LEU A 170 -7.44 -14.10 1.90
C LEU A 170 -6.94 -15.46 2.39
N THR A 171 -5.83 -15.95 1.79
CA THR A 171 -5.25 -17.20 2.24
C THR A 171 -4.72 -17.12 3.68
N PRO A 172 -4.66 -18.24 4.43
CA PRO A 172 -4.11 -18.27 5.78
C PRO A 172 -2.68 -17.71 5.87
N ARG A 173 -1.89 -17.85 4.81
CA ARG A 173 -0.54 -17.28 4.73
C ARG A 173 -0.59 -15.75 4.83
N ILE A 174 -1.52 -15.14 4.12
CA ILE A 174 -1.67 -13.67 4.09
C ILE A 174 -2.35 -13.17 5.36
N GLN A 175 -3.38 -13.85 5.85
CA GLN A 175 -4.05 -13.50 7.11
C GLN A 175 -3.10 -13.53 8.33
N LYS A 176 -2.12 -14.47 8.34
CA LYS A 176 -1.11 -14.60 9.41
C LYS A 176 0.11 -13.69 9.21
N SER A 177 0.22 -13.00 8.07
CA SER A 177 1.30 -12.04 7.85
C SER A 177 1.23 -10.87 8.82
N LYS A 178 2.30 -10.07 8.90
CA LYS A 178 2.35 -8.89 9.77
C LYS A 178 1.17 -7.93 9.52
N THR A 179 0.87 -7.61 8.27
CA THR A 179 -0.27 -6.77 7.89
C THR A 179 -1.60 -7.48 8.13
N GLY A 180 -1.71 -8.77 7.79
CA GLY A 180 -2.91 -9.56 8.07
C GLY A 180 -3.24 -9.64 9.56
N GLY A 181 -2.22 -9.82 10.41
CA GLY A 181 -2.38 -9.81 11.87
C GLY A 181 -2.85 -8.46 12.43
N LYS A 182 -2.39 -7.34 11.86
CA LYS A 182 -2.90 -6.00 12.21
C LYS A 182 -4.36 -5.83 11.79
N LEU A 183 -4.70 -6.20 10.54
CA LEU A 183 -6.08 -6.14 10.03
C LEU A 183 -7.03 -6.95 10.90
N ASN A 184 -6.65 -8.19 11.25
CA ASN A 184 -7.46 -9.05 12.11
C ASN A 184 -7.75 -8.40 13.47
N LYS A 185 -6.76 -7.75 14.07
CA LYS A 185 -6.95 -7.02 15.34
C LYS A 185 -7.91 -5.85 15.18
N ILE A 186 -7.80 -5.05 14.13
CA ILE A 186 -8.67 -3.88 13.89
C ILE A 186 -10.12 -4.34 13.64
N ILE A 187 -10.31 -5.34 12.79
CA ILE A 187 -11.64 -5.87 12.44
C ILE A 187 -12.35 -6.44 13.68
N ASN A 188 -11.61 -7.16 14.54
CA ASN A 188 -12.20 -7.80 15.72
C ASN A 188 -12.31 -6.85 16.92
N ALA A 189 -11.44 -5.83 17.05
CA ALA A 189 -11.56 -4.84 18.12
C ALA A 189 -12.88 -4.04 18.06
N ALA A 190 -13.35 -3.76 16.84
CA ALA A 190 -14.64 -3.07 16.63
C ALA A 190 -15.86 -3.93 17.00
N GLN A 191 -15.69 -5.24 17.17
CA GLN A 191 -16.74 -6.20 17.55
C GLN A 191 -16.70 -6.60 19.03
N ALA A 192 -15.69 -6.15 19.79
CA ALA A 192 -15.71 -6.36 21.23
C ALA A 192 -16.90 -5.58 21.82
N PRO A 193 -17.90 -6.26 22.42
CA PRO A 193 -18.97 -5.55 23.09
C PRO A 193 -18.33 -4.65 24.15
N ALA A 194 -18.81 -3.41 24.27
CA ALA A 194 -18.46 -2.59 25.41
C ALA A 194 -18.77 -3.43 26.66
N GLU A 195 -17.75 -3.85 27.40
CA GLU A 195 -17.97 -4.61 28.63
C GLU A 195 -18.76 -3.70 29.57
N VAL A 196 -20.02 -4.09 29.81
CA VAL A 196 -20.88 -3.43 30.79
C VAL A 196 -20.19 -3.56 32.15
N GLY A 197 -19.64 -2.46 32.65
CA GLY A 197 -18.91 -2.40 33.93
C GLY A 197 -17.49 -1.86 33.87
N GLN A 198 -16.92 -1.52 32.73
CA GLN A 198 -15.71 -0.73 32.68
C GLN A 198 -16.03 0.74 33.02
N ILE A 199 -15.24 1.30 33.95
CA ILE A 199 -15.31 2.72 34.30
C ILE A 199 -15.01 3.52 33.03
N ALA A 200 -15.96 4.39 32.62
CA ALA A 200 -15.74 5.29 31.49
C ALA A 200 -14.46 6.12 31.72
N PRO A 201 -13.63 6.35 30.68
CA PRO A 201 -12.50 7.24 30.82
C PRO A 201 -12.95 8.60 31.37
N ASP A 202 -12.27 9.06 32.41
CA ASP A 202 -12.55 10.35 33.01
C ASP A 202 -12.22 11.47 32.00
N PHE A 203 -13.21 12.26 31.63
CA PHE A 203 -13.02 13.38 30.71
C PHE A 203 -12.79 14.64 31.55
N GLU A 204 -11.53 15.03 31.72
CA GLU A 204 -11.21 16.38 32.17
C GLU A 204 -11.38 17.36 31.00
N GLY A 205 -12.47 18.08 31.00
CA GLY A 205 -12.73 19.22 30.11
C GLY A 205 -12.82 20.51 30.90
N PRO A 206 -12.43 21.67 30.33
CA PRO A 206 -12.63 22.96 31.03
C PRO A 206 -14.10 23.17 31.29
N SER A 207 -14.41 23.58 32.54
CA SER A 207 -15.78 23.92 32.95
C SER A 207 -16.34 25.05 32.06
N PRO A 208 -17.60 24.96 31.60
CA PRO A 208 -18.22 26.01 30.77
C PRO A 208 -18.40 27.36 31.51
N THR A 209 -17.99 27.44 32.76
CA THR A 209 -18.04 28.68 33.58
C THR A 209 -16.68 29.27 33.90
N GLY A 210 -15.60 28.86 33.25
CA GLY A 210 -14.24 29.47 33.42
C GLY A 210 -13.51 28.98 34.64
#